data_189d4a021a1a2a16c435131ee6624b6c
#
_entry.id   189d4a021a1a2a16c435131ee6624b6c
#
_cell.length_a   1.000
_cell.length_b   1.000
_cell.length_c   1.000
_cell.angle_alpha   90.00
_cell.angle_beta   90.00
_cell.angle_gamma   90.00
#
_symmetry.space_group_name_H-M   'P 1'
#
loop_
_entity.id
_entity.type
_entity.pdbx_description
1 polymer ?
#
loop_
_entity_poly.entity_id
_entity_poly.type
_entity_poly.pdbx_seq_one_letter_code
_entity_poly.pdbx_strand_id
1 'polypeptide(L)'
;MESKIWVHALILPTGGYNTVIILTVDRHPMKRRFNSTRYLLLPLRRSAIMLGASWLVVIAAGVWAIGAIYIPIVGAFFSPIEIWSLAIVTALLSGASLMGHTGAHILTARTTGSDIPVRIPLYPLGDAAQVWPAAPTARGEALVAVAGPLANLVFAALAYLLWDAQLNPYLNIITLFLVIFNAGLATVNLTPVFPLDGGRLMRAIIWGLLARPALATKLGRPLGFLLSALLLGWGVILITQRARFSWPTGVATLAFAALLLLPLIMQPVWKWDRPEPSPPALLSTILVRAPIAALLLLGLLFVTVILVPTNQGLEAPGIAAPVGPMVEVPDRYRQPTEGSFLLTTVYSQTPITAGEWILGQLSPIVKLVPPERIVPPETTVQELARRNYRMLDDSQTSAIAVGLRLADFDVAIQGLGARVLSVLPESPAQNVLQPGDVIIGLDNETIETAADLTSQLKTQAPQAAVRLQIERNGRAVDVNTPLMPTAEPEQPARIGIMIEDAGFDVELPFPVEIVPQKIVGGPSAGLMFTLTVYNLLTLEDLTGGRAIAGTGTINLDGTVGPIGGVQQKVAGAEFAGADYFLSPSENFEDAQAVARRIEVIEVATAEEAILFLRSLPPKK
;
A
#
# COMPACT_ATOMS: atom_id res chain seq x y z
N MET A 1 44.15 46.47 -10.16
CA MET A 1 44.34 45.11 -10.65
C MET A 1 42.97 44.51 -10.83
N GLU A 2 42.44 44.57 -12.04
CA GLU A 2 41.09 44.07 -12.37
C GLU A 2 41.15 42.55 -12.46
N SER A 3 40.35 41.89 -11.64
CA SER A 3 40.17 40.44 -11.73
C SER A 3 39.24 40.09 -12.89
N LYS A 4 39.78 39.56 -13.96
CA LYS A 4 39.00 39.03 -15.09
C LYS A 4 38.28 37.76 -14.63
N ILE A 5 36.94 37.78 -14.67
CA ILE A 5 36.07 36.62 -14.44
C ILE A 5 35.84 35.97 -15.80
N TRP A 6 36.25 34.70 -15.95
CA TRP A 6 35.94 33.92 -17.12
C TRP A 6 34.68 33.11 -16.86
N VAL A 7 33.70 33.21 -17.73
CA VAL A 7 32.44 32.49 -17.66
C VAL A 7 32.39 31.56 -18.87
N HIS A 8 32.44 30.27 -18.66
CA HIS A 8 32.20 29.29 -19.73
C HIS A 8 30.72 28.90 -19.73
N ALA A 9 30.04 29.20 -20.84
CA ALA A 9 28.66 28.80 -21.06
C ALA A 9 28.61 27.59 -22.00
N LEU A 10 28.05 26.47 -21.52
CA LEU A 10 27.69 25.35 -22.38
C LEU A 10 26.22 25.55 -22.80
N ILE A 11 25.99 25.87 -24.06
CA ILE A 11 24.64 26.05 -24.62
C ILE A 11 24.23 24.70 -25.22
N LEU A 12 23.22 24.06 -24.67
CA LEU A 12 22.59 22.91 -25.31
C LEU A 12 21.39 23.42 -26.12
N PRO A 13 21.32 23.14 -27.41
CA PRO A 13 20.20 23.58 -28.25
C PRO A 13 18.95 22.72 -27.94
N THR A 14 17.99 23.33 -27.28
CA THR A 14 16.62 22.80 -27.22
C THR A 14 15.73 23.66 -28.09
N GLY A 15 15.07 23.04 -29.06
CA GLY A 15 14.19 23.75 -30.00
C GLY A 15 13.02 24.43 -29.29
N GLY A 16 13.02 25.76 -29.24
CA GLY A 16 11.91 26.62 -28.84
C GLY A 16 11.95 27.07 -27.37
N TYR A 17 12.39 28.30 -27.17
CA TYR A 17 12.11 29.21 -26.04
C TYR A 17 12.36 28.79 -24.59
N ASN A 18 13.37 28.02 -24.27
CA ASN A 18 13.98 28.04 -22.91
C ASN A 18 15.38 27.45 -22.96
N THR A 19 16.39 28.31 -22.77
CA THR A 19 17.79 27.93 -22.78
C THR A 19 18.21 27.51 -21.38
N VAL A 20 18.62 26.27 -21.19
CA VAL A 20 19.30 25.82 -19.96
C VAL A 20 20.77 26.19 -20.06
N ILE A 21 21.23 27.12 -19.25
CA ILE A 21 22.62 27.60 -19.26
C ILE A 21 23.32 27.00 -18.02
N ILE A 22 24.30 26.14 -18.25
CA ILE A 22 25.22 25.68 -17.20
C ILE A 22 26.40 26.64 -17.17
N LEU A 23 26.51 27.47 -16.13
CA LEU A 23 27.60 28.40 -15.95
C LEU A 23 28.60 27.85 -14.93
N THR A 24 29.86 27.65 -15.34
CA THR A 24 30.98 27.43 -14.43
C THR A 24 31.72 28.77 -14.23
N VAL A 25 31.82 29.23 -12.98
CA VAL A 25 32.54 30.44 -12.61
C VAL A 25 33.90 30.06 -12.05
N ASP A 26 34.98 30.33 -12.80
CA ASP A 26 36.35 30.22 -12.31
C ASP A 26 36.84 31.56 -11.78
N ARG A 27 37.22 31.63 -10.52
CA ARG A 27 37.97 32.74 -9.91
C ARG A 27 39.47 32.37 -9.87
N HIS A 28 40.29 33.09 -10.55
CA HIS A 28 41.74 32.97 -10.49
C HIS A 28 42.37 34.00 -9.50
N PRO A 29 43.64 33.83 -9.06
CA PRO A 29 44.04 32.90 -8.00
C PRO A 29 44.71 33.61 -6.81
N MET A 30 44.36 33.27 -5.65
CA MET A 30 45.33 33.22 -4.57
C MET A 30 45.18 31.91 -3.81
N LYS A 31 46.15 31.05 -4.00
CA LYS A 31 46.46 29.81 -3.25
C LYS A 31 45.48 29.44 -2.12
N ARG A 32 44.31 28.90 -2.45
CA ARG A 32 43.55 27.98 -1.59
C ARG A 32 42.70 27.09 -2.50
N ARG A 33 42.84 25.76 -2.35
CA ARG A 33 42.02 24.76 -3.00
C ARG A 33 40.54 25.02 -2.68
N PHE A 34 39.78 25.59 -3.62
CA PHE A 34 38.33 25.67 -3.55
C PHE A 34 37.74 24.60 -4.45
N ASN A 35 36.94 23.71 -3.84
CA ASN A 35 36.05 22.84 -4.59
C ASN A 35 35.11 23.69 -5.45
N SER A 36 35.16 23.53 -6.76
CA SER A 36 34.20 24.13 -7.68
C SER A 36 32.81 23.51 -7.41
N THR A 37 31.93 24.25 -6.73
CA THR A 37 30.54 23.85 -6.54
C THR A 37 29.80 24.13 -7.85
N ARG A 38 29.35 23.07 -8.54
CA ARG A 38 28.54 23.20 -9.75
C ARG A 38 27.09 23.45 -9.34
N TYR A 39 26.48 24.49 -9.92
CA TYR A 39 25.07 24.85 -9.69
C TYR A 39 24.30 24.83 -11.00
N LEU A 40 23.08 24.30 -10.96
CA LEU A 40 22.08 24.50 -12.00
C LEU A 40 21.36 25.83 -11.74
N LEU A 41 21.32 26.72 -12.72
CA LEU A 41 20.66 28.03 -12.63
C LEU A 41 19.30 27.95 -13.34
N LEU A 42 18.23 28.18 -12.60
CA LEU A 42 16.88 28.34 -13.17
C LEU A 42 16.55 29.84 -13.22
N PRO A 43 16.47 30.47 -14.42
CA PRO A 43 16.26 31.90 -14.52
C PRO A 43 14.82 32.29 -14.19
N LEU A 44 14.65 33.32 -13.37
CA LEU A 44 13.38 33.96 -13.02
C LEU A 44 13.47 35.46 -13.26
N ARG A 45 13.20 35.90 -14.45
CA ARG A 45 13.18 37.32 -14.90
C ARG A 45 14.36 38.21 -14.41
N ARG A 46 14.49 38.52 -13.11
CA ARG A 46 15.57 39.30 -12.50
C ARG A 46 16.32 38.56 -11.39
N SER A 47 15.96 37.32 -11.13
CA SER A 47 16.58 36.45 -10.13
C SER A 47 16.84 35.08 -10.73
N ALA A 48 17.72 34.28 -10.15
CA ALA A 48 17.96 32.90 -10.54
C ALA A 48 17.96 32.00 -9.30
N ILE A 49 17.24 30.87 -9.38
CA ILE A 49 17.31 29.82 -8.36
C ILE A 49 18.54 28.97 -8.66
N MET A 50 19.36 28.75 -7.66
CA MET A 50 20.57 27.93 -7.73
C MET A 50 20.34 26.61 -7.04
N LEU A 51 20.45 25.51 -7.79
CA LEU A 51 20.38 24.14 -7.26
C LEU A 51 21.81 23.58 -7.14
N GLY A 52 22.21 23.26 -5.92
CA GLY A 52 23.50 22.60 -5.67
C GLY A 52 23.49 21.11 -6.00
N ALA A 53 24.67 20.50 -6.16
CA ALA A 53 24.82 19.06 -6.41
C ALA A 53 24.16 18.16 -5.32
N SER A 54 23.95 18.68 -4.10
CA SER A 54 23.23 18.00 -3.00
C SER A 54 21.78 17.64 -3.37
N TRP A 55 21.18 18.38 -4.31
CA TRP A 55 19.83 18.05 -4.79
C TRP A 55 19.75 16.73 -5.55
N LEU A 56 20.83 16.30 -6.20
CA LEU A 56 20.88 15.00 -6.86
C LEU A 56 20.72 13.86 -5.85
N VAL A 57 21.32 14.01 -4.66
CA VAL A 57 21.21 13.03 -3.59
C VAL A 57 19.77 13.01 -3.03
N VAL A 58 19.17 14.19 -2.83
CA VAL A 58 17.78 14.30 -2.33
C VAL A 58 16.78 13.73 -3.32
N ILE A 59 16.95 14.04 -4.61
CA ILE A 59 16.09 13.48 -5.66
C ILE A 59 16.24 11.96 -5.74
N ALA A 60 17.48 11.45 -5.73
CA ALA A 60 17.73 10.01 -5.76
C ALA A 60 17.12 9.30 -4.55
N ALA A 61 17.28 9.86 -3.34
CA ALA A 61 16.67 9.33 -2.13
C ALA A 61 15.13 9.41 -2.19
N GLY A 62 14.57 10.48 -2.74
CA GLY A 62 13.12 10.62 -2.96
C GLY A 62 12.58 9.59 -3.93
N VAL A 63 13.23 9.40 -5.09
CA VAL A 63 12.87 8.37 -6.07
C VAL A 63 12.92 6.99 -5.42
N TRP A 64 13.99 6.70 -4.66
CA TRP A 64 14.12 5.44 -3.95
C TRP A 64 12.99 5.23 -2.92
N ALA A 65 12.69 6.22 -2.09
CA ALA A 65 11.64 6.12 -1.08
C ALA A 65 10.25 5.93 -1.72
N ILE A 66 9.96 6.64 -2.81
CA ILE A 66 8.70 6.50 -3.54
C ILE A 66 8.62 5.11 -4.18
N GLY A 67 9.67 4.67 -4.88
CA GLY A 67 9.66 3.40 -5.62
C GLY A 67 9.77 2.16 -4.72
N ALA A 68 10.58 2.21 -3.66
CA ALA A 68 10.83 1.05 -2.81
C ALA A 68 9.82 0.93 -1.64
N ILE A 69 9.18 2.04 -1.24
CA ILE A 69 8.32 2.05 -0.05
C ILE A 69 6.88 2.44 -0.41
N TYR A 70 6.67 3.64 -0.97
CA TYR A 70 5.33 4.18 -1.16
C TYR A 70 4.52 3.40 -2.21
N ILE A 71 5.04 3.24 -3.43
CA ILE A 71 4.30 2.59 -4.52
C ILE A 71 3.96 1.13 -4.20
N PRO A 72 4.86 0.29 -3.65
CA PRO A 72 4.50 -1.06 -3.25
C PRO A 72 3.38 -1.18 -2.22
N ILE A 73 3.23 -0.17 -1.34
CA ILE A 73 2.17 -0.16 -0.31
C ILE A 73 0.82 0.26 -0.90
N VAL A 74 0.83 1.24 -1.83
CA VAL A 74 -0.40 1.85 -2.35
C VAL A 74 -0.83 1.22 -3.68
N GLY A 75 0.10 0.62 -4.42
CA GLY A 75 -0.11 0.07 -5.75
C GLY A 75 0.65 -1.23 -5.96
N ALA A 76 0.23 -2.29 -5.30
CA ALA A 76 0.93 -3.59 -5.25
C ALA A 76 1.08 -4.34 -6.61
N PHE A 77 0.69 -3.73 -7.74
CA PHE A 77 0.46 -4.48 -9.00
C PHE A 77 1.25 -3.98 -10.18
N PHE A 78 2.16 -3.05 -9.96
CA PHE A 78 2.99 -2.52 -11.04
C PHE A 78 4.22 -3.38 -11.25
N SER A 79 4.59 -3.56 -12.51
CA SER A 79 5.89 -4.13 -12.88
C SER A 79 7.04 -3.26 -12.33
N PRO A 80 8.24 -3.80 -12.14
CA PRO A 80 9.38 -3.00 -11.68
C PRO A 80 9.65 -1.75 -12.54
N ILE A 81 9.42 -1.83 -13.85
CA ILE A 81 9.60 -0.68 -14.77
C ILE A 81 8.56 0.41 -14.47
N GLU A 82 7.30 0.04 -14.26
CA GLU A 82 6.23 0.98 -13.92
C GLU A 82 6.49 1.64 -12.57
N ILE A 83 6.86 0.86 -11.53
CA ILE A 83 7.19 1.38 -10.20
C ILE A 83 8.26 2.46 -10.29
N TRP A 84 9.40 2.19 -10.94
CA TRP A 84 10.48 3.15 -11.01
C TRP A 84 10.17 4.34 -11.91
N SER A 85 9.41 4.14 -12.99
CA SER A 85 8.94 5.23 -13.86
C SER A 85 8.01 6.18 -13.10
N LEU A 86 7.03 5.63 -12.38
CA LEU A 86 6.12 6.40 -11.52
C LEU A 86 6.87 7.13 -10.40
N ALA A 87 7.85 6.48 -9.78
CA ALA A 87 8.67 7.09 -8.74
C ALA A 87 9.45 8.30 -9.26
N ILE A 88 10.04 8.21 -10.45
CA ILE A 88 10.77 9.32 -11.08
C ILE A 88 9.80 10.49 -11.38
N VAL A 89 8.66 10.20 -12.00
CA VAL A 89 7.66 11.24 -12.34
C VAL A 89 7.15 11.92 -11.07
N THR A 90 6.81 11.14 -10.05
CA THR A 90 6.32 11.65 -8.75
C THR A 90 7.37 12.52 -8.06
N ALA A 91 8.63 12.10 -8.04
CA ALA A 91 9.73 12.89 -7.47
C ALA A 91 9.97 14.21 -8.24
N LEU A 92 9.87 14.20 -9.57
CA LEU A 92 9.98 15.40 -10.39
C LEU A 92 8.84 16.39 -10.14
N LEU A 93 7.60 15.89 -10.02
CA LEU A 93 6.44 16.73 -9.69
C LEU A 93 6.52 17.29 -8.26
N SER A 94 7.05 16.51 -7.31
CA SER A 94 7.33 16.98 -5.96
C SER A 94 8.38 18.08 -5.94
N GLY A 95 9.42 17.94 -6.75
CA GLY A 95 10.42 18.98 -6.97
C GLY A 95 9.83 20.26 -7.60
N ALA A 96 8.92 20.11 -8.56
CA ALA A 96 8.18 21.23 -9.16
C ALA A 96 7.29 21.94 -8.11
N SER A 97 6.61 21.19 -7.23
CA SER A 97 5.85 21.76 -6.10
C SER A 97 6.72 22.59 -5.16
N LEU A 98 7.92 22.10 -4.85
CA LEU A 98 8.87 22.83 -4.00
C LEU A 98 9.38 24.10 -4.68
N MET A 99 9.63 24.06 -5.98
CA MET A 99 9.96 25.27 -6.76
C MET A 99 8.79 26.26 -6.80
N GLY A 100 7.56 25.77 -6.91
CA GLY A 100 6.35 26.59 -6.84
C GLY A 100 6.18 27.27 -5.46
N HIS A 101 6.44 26.55 -4.39
CA HIS A 101 6.48 27.10 -3.01
C HIS A 101 7.49 28.26 -2.91
N THR A 102 8.74 28.04 -3.33
CA THR A 102 9.78 29.08 -3.34
C THR A 102 9.41 30.23 -4.27
N GLY A 103 8.83 29.92 -5.43
CA GLY A 103 8.33 30.90 -6.40
C GLY A 103 7.25 31.82 -5.81
N ALA A 104 6.36 31.27 -4.99
CA ALA A 104 5.32 32.04 -4.30
C ALA A 104 5.91 33.04 -3.30
N HIS A 105 6.93 32.65 -2.54
CA HIS A 105 7.67 33.59 -1.69
C HIS A 105 8.30 34.74 -2.52
N ILE A 106 8.98 34.40 -3.63
CA ILE A 106 9.62 35.37 -4.52
C ILE A 106 8.59 36.36 -5.08
N LEU A 107 7.46 35.86 -5.57
CA LEU A 107 6.41 36.68 -6.15
C LEU A 107 5.82 37.64 -5.12
N THR A 108 5.52 37.14 -3.92
CA THR A 108 4.97 37.96 -2.83
C THR A 108 5.98 38.96 -2.30
N ALA A 109 7.25 38.59 -2.19
CA ALA A 109 8.31 39.52 -1.77
C ALA A 109 8.45 40.69 -2.73
N ARG A 110 8.26 40.48 -4.05
CA ARG A 110 8.25 41.57 -5.05
C ARG A 110 7.13 42.57 -4.84
N THR A 111 5.95 42.10 -4.45
CA THR A 111 4.77 42.97 -4.23
C THR A 111 4.83 43.70 -2.91
N THR A 112 5.57 43.18 -1.91
CA THR A 112 5.70 43.77 -0.56
C THR A 112 6.89 44.72 -0.42
N GLY A 113 7.65 44.97 -1.48
CA GLY A 113 8.80 45.86 -1.49
C GLY A 113 10.04 45.29 -0.76
N SER A 114 10.13 43.99 -0.62
CA SER A 114 11.30 43.30 -0.08
C SER A 114 12.43 43.26 -1.12
N ASP A 115 13.67 43.48 -0.72
CA ASP A 115 14.84 43.30 -1.56
C ASP A 115 15.04 41.80 -1.88
N ILE A 116 15.04 41.47 -3.15
CA ILE A 116 15.18 40.08 -3.60
C ILE A 116 16.59 39.87 -4.13
N PRO A 117 17.34 38.87 -3.60
CA PRO A 117 18.66 38.57 -4.13
C PRO A 117 18.60 38.15 -5.60
N VAL A 118 19.61 38.59 -6.39
CA VAL A 118 19.74 38.18 -7.79
C VAL A 118 19.94 36.66 -7.93
N ARG A 119 20.53 36.04 -6.92
CA ARG A 119 20.77 34.59 -6.87
C ARG A 119 20.21 34.02 -5.58
N ILE A 120 19.32 33.06 -5.70
CA ILE A 120 18.64 32.41 -4.57
C ILE A 120 19.11 30.97 -4.51
N PRO A 121 20.03 30.64 -3.59
CA PRO A 121 20.42 29.24 -3.40
C PRO A 121 19.27 28.47 -2.76
N LEU A 122 18.84 27.40 -3.39
CA LEU A 122 17.85 26.48 -2.87
C LEU A 122 18.60 25.37 -2.16
N TYR A 123 18.50 25.33 -0.85
CA TYR A 123 19.06 24.26 -0.05
C TYR A 123 17.97 23.25 0.30
N PRO A 124 18.29 21.95 0.35
CA PRO A 124 17.29 20.89 0.58
C PRO A 124 16.51 21.01 1.90
N LEU A 125 17.01 21.73 2.90
CA LEU A 125 16.38 21.92 4.21
C LEU A 125 16.07 23.40 4.55
N GLY A 126 15.60 24.17 3.59
CA GLY A 126 14.91 25.40 3.94
C GLY A 126 15.78 26.58 4.34
N ASP A 127 16.98 26.72 3.75
CA ASP A 127 17.84 27.88 3.96
C ASP A 127 17.33 29.14 3.18
N ALA A 128 16.19 29.02 2.53
CA ALA A 128 15.53 30.16 1.89
C ALA A 128 15.19 31.27 2.92
N ALA A 129 14.95 30.90 4.17
CA ALA A 129 14.76 31.86 5.25
C ALA A 129 16.01 32.68 5.59
N GLN A 130 17.23 32.22 5.27
CA GLN A 130 18.47 32.97 5.45
C GLN A 130 18.74 33.97 4.34
N VAL A 131 18.17 33.74 3.18
CA VAL A 131 18.44 34.53 1.97
C VAL A 131 17.47 35.70 1.81
N TRP A 132 16.35 35.66 2.50
CA TRP A 132 15.32 36.69 2.40
C TRP A 132 15.55 37.81 3.41
N PRO A 133 15.85 39.04 2.98
CA PRO A 133 15.74 40.18 3.86
C PRO A 133 14.33 40.27 4.42
N ALA A 134 14.23 40.70 5.66
CA ALA A 134 12.92 40.97 6.28
C ALA A 134 12.15 41.98 5.42
N ALA A 135 10.87 41.76 5.24
CA ALA A 135 10.02 42.74 4.59
C ALA A 135 10.02 44.06 5.39
N PRO A 136 9.82 45.20 4.71
CA PRO A 136 9.86 46.51 5.41
C PRO A 136 8.73 46.70 6.44
N THR A 137 7.68 45.87 6.38
CA THR A 137 6.52 45.92 7.27
C THR A 137 6.15 44.56 7.84
N ALA A 138 5.56 44.52 9.04
CA ALA A 138 5.04 43.29 9.65
C ALA A 138 4.02 42.56 8.73
N ARG A 139 3.13 43.34 8.07
CA ARG A 139 2.16 42.78 7.10
C ARG A 139 2.85 42.16 5.90
N GLY A 140 3.88 42.84 5.35
CA GLY A 140 4.66 42.30 4.23
C GLY A 140 5.37 40.99 4.62
N GLU A 141 5.97 40.96 5.82
CA GLU A 141 6.63 39.76 6.34
C GLU A 141 5.65 38.58 6.51
N ALA A 142 4.44 38.84 7.05
CA ALA A 142 3.40 37.83 7.18
C ALA A 142 2.95 37.28 5.82
N LEU A 143 2.71 38.17 4.83
CA LEU A 143 2.31 37.76 3.48
C LEU A 143 3.38 36.90 2.80
N VAL A 144 4.64 37.32 2.89
CA VAL A 144 5.76 36.53 2.36
C VAL A 144 5.85 35.18 3.04
N ALA A 145 5.73 35.12 4.37
CA ALA A 145 5.85 33.88 5.11
C ALA A 145 4.73 32.87 4.79
N VAL A 146 3.50 33.33 4.58
CA VAL A 146 2.36 32.45 4.27
C VAL A 146 2.34 32.01 2.80
N ALA A 147 2.96 32.76 1.90
CA ALA A 147 2.85 32.54 0.46
C ALA A 147 3.29 31.12 0.01
N GLY A 148 4.41 30.62 0.52
CA GLY A 148 4.90 29.27 0.20
C GLY A 148 3.99 28.17 0.70
N PRO A 149 3.67 28.11 2.01
CA PRO A 149 2.72 27.15 2.55
C PRO A 149 1.35 27.19 1.85
N LEU A 150 0.85 28.38 1.52
CA LEU A 150 -0.41 28.53 0.79
C LEU A 150 -0.32 27.92 -0.64
N ALA A 151 0.79 28.10 -1.33
CA ALA A 151 1.01 27.45 -2.64
C ALA A 151 0.98 25.91 -2.50
N ASN A 152 1.60 25.36 -1.47
CA ASN A 152 1.52 23.92 -1.20
C ASN A 152 0.09 23.45 -0.91
N LEU A 153 -0.70 24.21 -0.14
CA LEU A 153 -2.11 23.86 0.10
C LEU A 153 -2.93 23.89 -1.20
N VAL A 154 -2.67 24.84 -2.10
CA VAL A 154 -3.28 24.88 -3.42
C VAL A 154 -2.88 23.65 -4.26
N PHE A 155 -1.59 23.29 -4.26
CA PHE A 155 -1.12 22.09 -4.97
C PHE A 155 -1.72 20.81 -4.38
N ALA A 156 -1.83 20.72 -3.04
CA ALA A 156 -2.51 19.61 -2.38
C ALA A 156 -3.99 19.51 -2.78
N ALA A 157 -4.70 20.65 -2.82
CA ALA A 157 -6.11 20.68 -3.22
C ALA A 157 -6.30 20.28 -4.69
N LEU A 158 -5.46 20.77 -5.60
CA LEU A 158 -5.50 20.38 -7.02
C LEU A 158 -5.19 18.89 -7.20
N ALA A 159 -4.18 18.38 -6.50
CA ALA A 159 -3.85 16.96 -6.51
C ALA A 159 -4.98 16.11 -5.92
N TYR A 160 -5.65 16.59 -4.87
CA TYR A 160 -6.81 15.92 -4.27
C TYR A 160 -7.99 15.82 -5.26
N LEU A 161 -8.31 16.90 -5.97
CA LEU A 161 -9.38 16.88 -6.98
C LEU A 161 -9.08 15.89 -8.11
N LEU A 162 -7.80 15.79 -8.54
CA LEU A 162 -7.39 14.82 -9.55
C LEU A 162 -7.42 13.38 -8.99
N TRP A 163 -7.06 13.20 -7.74
CA TRP A 163 -7.15 11.90 -7.08
C TRP A 163 -8.60 11.46 -6.87
N ASP A 164 -9.47 12.36 -6.41
CA ASP A 164 -10.89 12.10 -6.20
C ASP A 164 -11.62 11.78 -7.51
N ALA A 165 -11.17 12.38 -8.62
CA ALA A 165 -11.66 12.08 -9.96
C ALA A 165 -11.32 10.66 -10.43
N GLN A 166 -10.39 9.96 -9.81
CA GLN A 166 -10.04 8.55 -10.04
C GLN A 166 -9.86 8.17 -11.53
N LEU A 167 -9.15 8.98 -12.33
CA LEU A 167 -9.08 8.87 -13.80
C LEU A 167 -8.37 7.59 -14.27
N ASN A 168 -7.28 7.23 -13.64
CA ASN A 168 -6.58 5.96 -13.87
C ASN A 168 -5.64 5.61 -12.70
N PRO A 169 -5.23 4.33 -12.54
CA PRO A 169 -4.40 3.87 -11.42
C PRO A 169 -3.06 4.60 -11.29
N TYR A 170 -2.39 4.89 -12.40
CA TYR A 170 -1.08 5.55 -12.40
C TYR A 170 -1.18 6.98 -11.88
N LEU A 171 -2.17 7.73 -12.38
CA LEU A 171 -2.42 9.09 -11.94
C LEU A 171 -2.85 9.15 -10.48
N ASN A 172 -3.66 8.20 -10.04
CA ASN A 172 -4.15 8.14 -8.67
C ASN A 172 -3.02 7.98 -7.65
N ILE A 173 -2.03 7.15 -7.94
CA ILE A 173 -0.85 6.97 -7.08
C ILE A 173 -0.03 8.25 -7.02
N ILE A 174 0.24 8.88 -8.16
CA ILE A 174 1.00 10.13 -8.22
C ILE A 174 0.28 11.22 -7.44
N THR A 175 -1.03 11.39 -7.68
CA THR A 175 -1.81 12.48 -7.07
C THR A 175 -2.00 12.28 -5.57
N LEU A 176 -2.22 11.05 -5.10
CA LEU A 176 -2.26 10.76 -3.66
C LEU A 176 -0.95 11.11 -2.96
N PHE A 177 0.19 10.74 -3.56
CA PHE A 177 1.50 11.15 -3.03
C PHE A 177 1.62 12.68 -2.97
N LEU A 178 1.25 13.38 -4.03
CA LEU A 178 1.33 14.84 -4.09
C LEU A 178 0.41 15.52 -3.06
N VAL A 179 -0.76 14.95 -2.76
CA VAL A 179 -1.61 15.42 -1.65
C VAL A 179 -0.85 15.34 -0.33
N ILE A 180 -0.34 14.15 -0.01
CA ILE A 180 0.36 13.90 1.27
C ILE A 180 1.62 14.77 1.35
N PHE A 181 2.41 14.83 0.28
CA PHE A 181 3.66 15.60 0.22
C PHE A 181 3.40 17.10 0.43
N ASN A 182 2.47 17.68 -0.32
CA ASN A 182 2.21 19.12 -0.26
C ASN A 182 1.50 19.53 1.04
N ALA A 183 0.54 18.75 1.52
CA ALA A 183 -0.11 18.99 2.81
C ALA A 183 0.89 18.87 3.98
N GLY A 184 1.73 17.83 3.95
CA GLY A 184 2.81 17.65 4.92
C GLY A 184 3.81 18.80 4.91
N LEU A 185 4.25 19.23 3.73
CA LEU A 185 5.18 20.34 3.56
C LEU A 185 4.59 21.67 4.05
N ALA A 186 3.31 21.92 3.77
CA ALA A 186 2.60 23.09 4.28
C ALA A 186 2.52 23.06 5.82
N THR A 187 2.17 21.93 6.40
CA THR A 187 2.06 21.74 7.86
C THR A 187 3.39 21.96 8.56
N VAL A 188 4.47 21.35 8.03
CA VAL A 188 5.82 21.53 8.57
C VAL A 188 6.24 23.00 8.49
N ASN A 189 6.06 23.64 7.33
CA ASN A 189 6.46 25.04 7.15
C ASN A 189 5.61 26.02 7.96
N LEU A 190 4.34 25.73 8.25
CA LEU A 190 3.49 26.55 9.11
C LEU A 190 3.76 26.37 10.61
N THR A 191 4.57 25.38 11.00
CA THR A 191 4.96 25.20 12.41
C THR A 191 5.69 26.46 12.90
N PRO A 192 5.31 27.05 14.06
CA PRO A 192 5.83 28.33 14.52
C PRO A 192 7.23 28.21 15.14
N VAL A 193 8.17 27.69 14.39
CA VAL A 193 9.58 27.43 14.74
C VAL A 193 10.50 28.00 13.69
N PHE A 194 11.50 28.80 14.08
CA PHE A 194 12.55 29.22 13.13
C PHE A 194 13.45 28.05 12.74
N PRO A 195 13.91 27.93 11.49
CA PRO A 195 13.81 28.93 10.39
C PRO A 195 12.58 28.75 9.49
N LEU A 196 11.58 27.97 9.86
CA LEU A 196 10.40 27.70 9.03
C LEU A 196 9.55 28.96 8.81
N ASP A 197 8.70 28.94 7.81
CA ASP A 197 7.81 30.05 7.45
C ASP A 197 6.85 30.40 8.60
N GLY A 198 6.37 29.39 9.36
CA GLY A 198 5.55 29.58 10.54
C GLY A 198 6.26 30.37 11.65
N GLY A 199 7.57 30.17 11.81
CA GLY A 199 8.39 30.98 12.72
C GLY A 199 8.48 32.43 12.26
N ARG A 200 8.60 32.69 10.96
CA ARG A 200 8.56 34.01 10.35
C ARG A 200 7.19 34.66 10.49
N LEU A 201 6.12 33.90 10.27
CA LEU A 201 4.74 34.34 10.45
C LEU A 201 4.48 34.74 11.91
N MET A 202 4.90 33.92 12.88
CA MET A 202 4.81 34.21 14.30
C MET A 202 5.57 35.51 14.67
N ARG A 203 6.79 35.67 14.14
CA ARG A 203 7.56 36.91 14.31
C ARG A 203 6.81 38.10 13.74
N ALA A 204 6.23 37.99 12.56
CA ALA A 204 5.47 39.06 11.91
C ALA A 204 4.23 39.46 12.74
N ILE A 205 3.53 38.50 13.32
CA ILE A 205 2.40 38.74 14.23
C ILE A 205 2.86 39.49 15.48
N ILE A 206 3.91 39.00 16.15
CA ILE A 206 4.46 39.66 17.36
C ILE A 206 4.96 41.05 17.01
N TRP A 207 5.62 41.24 15.86
CA TRP A 207 6.07 42.54 15.38
C TRP A 207 4.89 43.50 15.16
N GLY A 208 3.82 43.04 14.50
CA GLY A 208 2.60 43.83 14.27
C GLY A 208 1.92 44.27 15.56
N LEU A 209 1.93 43.44 16.60
CA LEU A 209 1.33 43.72 17.89
C LEU A 209 2.17 44.66 18.74
N LEU A 210 3.50 44.49 18.77
CA LEU A 210 4.41 45.20 19.66
C LEU A 210 5.12 46.37 18.98
N ALA A 211 5.00 46.54 17.67
CA ALA A 211 5.72 47.54 16.85
C ALA A 211 7.26 47.51 17.03
N ARG A 212 7.82 46.39 17.50
CA ARG A 212 9.25 46.20 17.80
C ARG A 212 9.81 44.94 17.15
N PRO A 213 10.41 45.03 15.94
CA PRO A 213 10.88 43.84 15.20
C PRO A 213 11.99 43.05 15.91
N ALA A 214 12.91 43.75 16.58
CA ALA A 214 13.99 43.11 17.34
C ALA A 214 13.48 42.31 18.55
N LEU A 215 12.44 42.80 19.24
CA LEU A 215 11.81 42.08 20.34
C LEU A 215 11.04 40.85 19.82
N ALA A 216 10.35 40.96 18.68
CA ALA A 216 9.64 39.85 18.05
C ALA A 216 10.61 38.70 17.71
N THR A 217 11.81 39.01 17.21
CA THR A 217 12.84 37.99 16.94
C THR A 217 13.37 37.35 18.23
N LYS A 218 13.57 38.15 19.29
CA LYS A 218 14.03 37.62 20.58
C LYS A 218 13.02 36.69 21.25
N LEU A 219 11.73 36.96 21.11
CA LEU A 219 10.66 36.13 21.68
C LEU A 219 10.37 34.86 20.83
N GLY A 220 10.50 34.94 19.52
CA GLY A 220 10.16 33.82 18.62
C GLY A 220 11.05 32.60 18.81
N ARG A 221 12.33 32.77 19.10
CA ARG A 221 13.27 31.66 19.27
C ARG A 221 12.98 30.79 20.52
N PRO A 222 12.81 31.35 21.72
CA PRO A 222 12.41 30.60 22.91
C PRO A 222 11.10 29.85 22.74
N LEU A 223 10.11 30.43 22.05
CA LEU A 223 8.84 29.77 21.71
C LEU A 223 9.03 28.53 20.84
N GLY A 224 9.92 28.61 19.86
CA GLY A 224 10.28 27.45 19.05
C GLY A 224 10.93 26.31 19.84
N PHE A 225 11.86 26.67 20.77
CA PHE A 225 12.45 25.69 21.70
C PHE A 225 11.41 25.06 22.61
N LEU A 226 10.50 25.86 23.17
CA LEU A 226 9.43 25.38 24.03
C LEU A 226 8.52 24.38 23.28
N LEU A 227 8.08 24.73 22.07
CA LEU A 227 7.26 23.83 21.24
C LEU A 227 7.98 22.53 20.92
N SER A 228 9.25 22.62 20.55
CA SER A 228 10.05 21.40 20.26
C SER A 228 10.22 20.53 21.51
N ALA A 229 10.44 21.15 22.69
CA ALA A 229 10.53 20.42 23.95
C ALA A 229 9.20 19.76 24.35
N LEU A 230 8.07 20.46 24.15
CA LEU A 230 6.74 19.87 24.38
C LEU A 230 6.46 18.67 23.47
N LEU A 231 6.82 18.77 22.20
CA LEU A 231 6.69 17.67 21.26
C LEU A 231 7.60 16.48 21.62
N LEU A 232 8.84 16.75 22.08
CA LEU A 232 9.72 15.69 22.61
C LEU A 232 9.10 15.01 23.82
N GLY A 233 8.60 15.76 24.80
CA GLY A 233 7.92 15.23 25.98
C GLY A 233 6.70 14.37 25.60
N TRP A 234 5.88 14.87 24.68
CA TRP A 234 4.72 14.15 24.17
C TRP A 234 5.12 12.85 23.45
N GLY A 235 6.15 12.88 22.61
CA GLY A 235 6.66 11.69 21.94
C GLY A 235 7.15 10.61 22.92
N VAL A 236 7.84 11.01 24.01
CA VAL A 236 8.24 10.10 25.09
C VAL A 236 7.02 9.51 25.79
N ILE A 237 6.00 10.31 26.10
CA ILE A 237 4.75 9.82 26.71
C ILE A 237 4.10 8.77 25.81
N LEU A 238 4.00 9.02 24.52
CA LEU A 238 3.41 8.08 23.57
C LEU A 238 4.19 6.76 23.49
N ILE A 239 5.51 6.77 23.58
CA ILE A 239 6.34 5.56 23.60
C ILE A 239 6.15 4.78 24.90
N THR A 240 6.04 5.48 26.04
CA THR A 240 5.92 4.84 27.36
C THR A 240 4.52 4.29 27.64
N GLN A 241 3.49 4.83 27.00
CA GLN A 241 2.16 4.27 27.01
C GLN A 241 2.18 2.96 26.24
N ARG A 242 2.34 1.82 26.91
CA ARG A 242 2.39 0.45 26.33
C ARG A 242 1.16 0.05 25.49
N ALA A 243 0.32 0.98 25.07
CA ALA A 243 -0.77 0.75 24.15
C ALA A 243 -0.19 0.40 22.75
N ARG A 244 -0.71 -0.65 22.13
CA ARG A 244 -0.23 -1.26 20.87
C ARG A 244 0.02 -0.26 19.71
N PHE A 245 -0.56 0.94 19.76
CA PHE A 245 -0.52 1.94 18.67
C PHE A 245 0.21 3.24 19.02
N SER A 246 0.71 3.40 20.25
CA SER A 246 1.29 4.68 20.70
C SER A 246 2.77 4.82 20.37
N TRP A 247 3.54 3.74 20.31
CA TRP A 247 4.98 3.82 20.14
C TRP A 247 5.44 4.31 18.75
N PRO A 248 4.84 3.88 17.59
CA PRO A 248 5.27 4.41 16.30
C PRO A 248 4.94 5.90 16.15
N THR A 249 3.75 6.31 16.64
CA THR A 249 3.37 7.72 16.69
C THR A 249 4.32 8.51 17.59
N GLY A 250 4.73 7.92 18.71
CA GLY A 250 5.71 8.52 19.63
C GLY A 250 7.08 8.70 18.96
N VAL A 251 7.58 7.69 18.25
CA VAL A 251 8.84 7.78 17.50
C VAL A 251 8.76 8.83 16.39
N ALA A 252 7.67 8.88 15.64
CA ALA A 252 7.46 9.90 14.61
C ALA A 252 7.42 11.31 15.21
N THR A 253 6.77 11.47 16.37
CA THR A 253 6.73 12.75 17.11
C THR A 253 8.11 13.17 17.59
N LEU A 254 8.91 12.23 18.10
CA LEU A 254 10.30 12.50 18.51
C LEU A 254 11.17 12.91 17.33
N ALA A 255 11.05 12.21 16.20
CA ALA A 255 11.79 12.54 14.98
C ALA A 255 11.41 13.94 14.46
N PHE A 256 10.13 14.28 14.48
CA PHE A 256 9.64 15.61 14.10
C PHE A 256 10.14 16.69 15.08
N ALA A 257 10.08 16.46 16.39
CA ALA A 257 10.59 17.39 17.38
C ALA A 257 12.11 17.61 17.24
N ALA A 258 12.88 16.55 16.96
CA ALA A 258 14.32 16.65 16.69
C ALA A 258 14.60 17.45 15.41
N LEU A 259 13.78 17.26 14.36
CA LEU A 259 13.84 18.06 13.12
C LEU A 259 13.65 19.55 13.40
N LEU A 260 12.72 19.91 14.27
CA LEU A 260 12.47 21.29 14.66
C LEU A 260 13.58 21.86 15.56
N LEU A 261 14.14 21.04 16.45
CA LEU A 261 15.14 21.47 17.43
C LEU A 261 16.51 21.68 16.79
N LEU A 262 16.89 20.83 15.83
CA LEU A 262 18.21 20.84 15.22
C LEU A 262 18.59 22.19 14.58
N PRO A 263 17.75 22.84 13.74
CA PRO A 263 18.05 24.16 13.20
C PRO A 263 18.16 25.23 14.28
N LEU A 264 17.38 25.13 15.37
CA LEU A 264 17.43 26.07 16.48
C LEU A 264 18.76 26.02 17.27
N ILE A 265 19.34 24.83 17.40
CA ILE A 265 20.62 24.59 18.08
C ILE A 265 21.79 25.00 17.17
N MET A 266 21.72 24.64 15.88
CA MET A 266 22.83 24.77 14.95
C MET A 266 23.02 26.18 14.40
N GLN A 267 22.01 27.06 14.49
CA GLN A 267 22.13 28.42 13.99
C GLN A 267 22.71 29.37 15.06
N PRO A 268 23.84 30.04 14.79
CA PRO A 268 24.28 31.15 15.60
C PRO A 268 23.24 32.27 15.50
N VAL A 269 23.17 33.09 16.57
CA VAL A 269 22.21 34.19 16.72
C VAL A 269 22.13 35.00 15.42
N TRP A 270 20.98 34.92 14.74
CA TRP A 270 20.73 35.67 13.51
C TRP A 270 20.81 37.16 13.78
N LYS A 271 21.73 37.83 13.10
CA LYS A 271 21.81 39.27 13.07
C LYS A 271 20.93 39.80 11.92
N TRP A 272 19.65 39.96 12.22
CA TRP A 272 18.68 40.48 11.25
C TRP A 272 18.87 41.99 10.95
N ASP A 273 19.69 42.66 11.72
CA ASP A 273 19.73 44.11 11.75
C ASP A 273 20.96 44.75 11.04
N ARG A 274 21.83 43.96 10.39
CA ARG A 274 23.00 44.52 9.69
C ARG A 274 23.37 43.72 8.43
N PRO A 275 23.60 44.36 7.28
CA PRO A 275 24.32 43.76 6.19
C PRO A 275 25.79 43.64 6.59
N GLU A 276 26.25 42.45 6.94
CA GLU A 276 27.65 42.21 7.29
C GLU A 276 28.42 41.45 6.21
N PRO A 277 29.77 41.74 6.13
CA PRO A 277 30.65 40.98 5.23
C PRO A 277 30.74 39.52 5.65
N SER A 278 30.92 38.67 4.65
CA SER A 278 30.98 37.22 4.73
C SER A 278 31.68 36.66 5.96
N PRO A 279 31.09 35.69 6.66
CA PRO A 279 31.71 35.02 7.81
C PRO A 279 33.00 34.30 7.41
N PRO A 280 33.97 34.13 8.31
CA PRO A 280 35.25 33.49 8.02
C PRO A 280 35.03 32.05 7.51
N ALA A 281 35.88 31.64 6.55
CA ALA A 281 35.75 30.44 5.77
C ALA A 281 35.55 29.11 6.57
N LEU A 282 35.97 29.06 7.84
CA LEU A 282 35.79 27.89 8.68
C LEU A 282 34.34 27.72 9.12
N LEU A 283 33.66 28.84 9.48
CA LEU A 283 32.26 28.82 9.88
C LEU A 283 31.33 28.48 8.70
N SER A 284 31.63 29.00 7.50
CA SER A 284 30.85 28.68 6.29
C SER A 284 31.00 27.21 5.87
N THR A 285 32.16 26.60 6.13
CA THR A 285 32.38 25.18 5.85
C THR A 285 31.62 24.28 6.81
N ILE A 286 31.55 24.64 8.09
CA ILE A 286 30.75 23.94 9.10
C ILE A 286 29.26 24.16 8.85
N LEU A 287 28.84 25.40 8.55
CA LEU A 287 27.43 25.76 8.27
C LEU A 287 26.89 25.12 6.97
N VAL A 288 27.71 24.85 6.00
CA VAL A 288 27.31 24.14 4.76
C VAL A 288 27.36 22.63 4.90
N ARG A 289 28.31 22.11 5.68
CA ARG A 289 28.46 20.65 5.89
C ARG A 289 27.55 20.10 7.00
N ALA A 290 27.27 20.90 8.03
CA ALA A 290 26.40 20.50 9.12
C ALA A 290 24.95 20.26 8.70
N PRO A 291 24.29 21.09 7.83
CA PRO A 291 22.97 20.75 7.30
C PRO A 291 22.97 19.47 6.46
N ILE A 292 24.03 19.20 5.68
CA ILE A 292 24.13 17.94 4.90
C ILE A 292 24.28 16.74 5.84
N ALA A 293 25.11 16.84 6.86
CA ALA A 293 25.27 15.79 7.87
C ALA A 293 23.96 15.58 8.68
N ALA A 294 23.28 16.67 9.00
CA ALA A 294 21.97 16.63 9.67
C ALA A 294 20.88 16.01 8.76
N LEU A 295 20.89 16.32 7.46
CA LEU A 295 20.03 15.69 6.45
C LEU A 295 20.29 14.19 6.35
N LEU A 296 21.55 13.79 6.27
CA LEU A 296 21.93 12.39 6.21
C LEU A 296 21.55 11.66 7.50
N LEU A 297 21.75 12.29 8.66
CA LEU A 297 21.33 11.75 9.97
C LEU A 297 19.80 11.67 10.10
N LEU A 298 19.08 12.72 9.68
CA LEU A 298 17.62 12.72 9.67
C LEU A 298 17.05 11.78 8.62
N GLY A 299 17.65 11.71 7.43
CA GLY A 299 17.30 10.73 6.42
C GLY A 299 17.56 9.32 6.92
N LEU A 300 18.70 9.07 7.56
CA LEU A 300 19.02 7.80 8.18
C LEU A 300 18.08 7.46 9.34
N LEU A 301 17.78 8.43 10.21
CA LEU A 301 16.81 8.26 11.29
C LEU A 301 15.40 7.98 10.75
N PHE A 302 14.96 8.74 9.74
CA PHE A 302 13.67 8.57 9.08
C PHE A 302 13.59 7.20 8.40
N VAL A 303 14.63 6.80 7.66
CA VAL A 303 14.73 5.47 7.06
C VAL A 303 14.74 4.38 8.13
N THR A 304 15.48 4.59 9.24
CA THR A 304 15.52 3.64 10.35
C THR A 304 14.14 3.50 10.99
N VAL A 305 13.45 4.60 11.27
CA VAL A 305 12.11 4.61 11.86
C VAL A 305 11.09 3.95 10.92
N ILE A 306 11.17 4.26 9.61
CA ILE A 306 10.29 3.65 8.60
C ILE A 306 10.54 2.15 8.48
N LEU A 307 11.78 1.70 8.60
CA LEU A 307 12.17 0.29 8.47
C LEU A 307 12.01 -0.51 9.77
N VAL A 308 11.72 0.13 10.92
CA VAL A 308 11.48 -0.61 12.18
C VAL A 308 10.28 -1.55 12.00
N PRO A 309 10.47 -2.87 12.19
CA PRO A 309 9.35 -3.81 12.12
C PRO A 309 8.38 -3.57 13.27
N THR A 310 7.09 -3.64 12.96
CA THR A 310 6.01 -3.56 13.94
C THR A 310 5.45 -4.95 14.22
N ASN A 311 4.78 -5.13 15.35
CA ASN A 311 4.00 -6.34 15.61
C ASN A 311 2.59 -6.20 15.02
N GLN A 312 2.51 -5.89 13.74
CA GLN A 312 1.28 -5.73 12.97
C GLN A 312 1.42 -6.39 11.60
N GLY A 313 0.27 -6.68 11.00
CA GLY A 313 0.15 -7.07 9.60
C GLY A 313 -0.73 -6.08 8.84
N LEU A 314 -0.72 -6.17 7.54
CA LEU A 314 -1.63 -5.44 6.66
C LEU A 314 -2.29 -6.37 5.63
N GLU A 315 -3.50 -6.03 5.27
CA GLU A 315 -4.24 -6.54 4.10
C GLU A 315 -4.52 -5.36 3.17
N ALA A 316 -4.04 -5.45 1.95
CA ALA A 316 -4.18 -4.41 0.93
C ALA A 316 -4.82 -4.98 -0.34
N PRO A 317 -5.34 -4.14 -1.24
CA PRO A 317 -5.80 -4.60 -2.54
C PRO A 317 -4.74 -5.43 -3.25
N GLY A 318 -5.13 -6.62 -3.67
CA GLY A 318 -4.34 -7.56 -4.42
C GLY A 318 -4.52 -7.43 -5.95
N ILE A 319 -3.92 -8.30 -6.77
CA ILE A 319 -4.05 -8.27 -8.25
C ILE A 319 -5.46 -8.64 -8.65
N ALA A 320 -5.97 -7.98 -9.70
CA ALA A 320 -7.05 -8.50 -10.51
C ALA A 320 -6.42 -9.02 -11.82
N ALA A 321 -6.43 -10.35 -11.99
CA ALA A 321 -5.75 -11.00 -13.09
C ALA A 321 -6.74 -11.75 -14.00
N PRO A 322 -6.54 -11.72 -15.35
CA PRO A 322 -7.42 -12.45 -16.26
C PRO A 322 -7.27 -13.95 -16.06
N VAL A 323 -8.41 -14.64 -15.94
CA VAL A 323 -8.49 -16.07 -15.69
C VAL A 323 -8.38 -16.89 -16.98
N GLY A 324 -8.84 -16.37 -18.10
CA GLY A 324 -8.86 -17.08 -19.39
C GLY A 324 -7.52 -17.72 -19.82
N PRO A 325 -6.37 -17.01 -19.65
CA PRO A 325 -5.05 -17.59 -19.92
C PRO A 325 -4.59 -18.67 -18.94
N MET A 326 -5.29 -18.85 -17.81
CA MET A 326 -4.98 -19.86 -16.81
C MET A 326 -5.74 -21.17 -17.04
N VAL A 327 -6.79 -21.14 -17.85
CA VAL A 327 -7.65 -22.31 -18.12
C VAL A 327 -7.27 -22.90 -19.46
N GLU A 328 -6.83 -24.15 -19.43
CA GLU A 328 -6.48 -24.93 -20.60
C GLU A 328 -7.61 -25.92 -20.93
N VAL A 329 -8.17 -25.77 -22.11
CA VAL A 329 -9.16 -26.69 -22.69
C VAL A 329 -8.71 -27.09 -24.09
N PRO A 330 -9.05 -28.31 -24.59
CA PRO A 330 -8.67 -28.70 -25.96
C PRO A 330 -9.25 -27.75 -27.01
N ASP A 331 -8.44 -27.38 -28.00
CA ASP A 331 -8.80 -26.41 -29.05
C ASP A 331 -10.14 -26.67 -29.74
N ARG A 332 -10.52 -27.93 -29.89
CA ARG A 332 -11.79 -28.33 -30.51
C ARG A 332 -13.05 -27.91 -29.75
N TYR A 333 -12.91 -27.63 -28.45
CA TYR A 333 -14.01 -27.17 -27.59
C TYR A 333 -13.91 -25.68 -27.24
N ARG A 334 -12.74 -25.09 -27.46
CA ARG A 334 -12.45 -23.71 -27.05
C ARG A 334 -13.20 -22.70 -27.91
N GLN A 335 -14.03 -21.92 -27.32
CA GLN A 335 -14.75 -20.82 -27.95
C GLN A 335 -13.99 -19.48 -27.78
N PRO A 336 -14.06 -18.57 -28.77
CA PRO A 336 -13.47 -17.24 -28.67
C PRO A 336 -14.24 -16.39 -27.65
N THR A 337 -13.51 -15.57 -26.91
CA THR A 337 -14.07 -14.61 -25.93
C THR A 337 -13.56 -13.23 -26.25
N GLU A 338 -14.42 -12.20 -26.20
CA GLU A 338 -14.05 -10.80 -26.49
C GLU A 338 -13.62 -10.02 -25.24
N GLY A 339 -14.18 -10.37 -24.07
CA GLY A 339 -13.83 -9.77 -22.78
C GLY A 339 -13.03 -10.71 -21.88
N SER A 340 -13.07 -10.47 -20.58
CA SER A 340 -12.30 -11.28 -19.64
C SER A 340 -12.97 -11.39 -18.27
N PHE A 341 -12.87 -12.55 -17.66
CA PHE A 341 -13.10 -12.76 -16.25
C PHE A 341 -11.81 -12.48 -15.48
N LEU A 342 -11.89 -11.71 -14.38
CA LEU A 342 -10.76 -11.34 -13.54
C LEU A 342 -10.95 -11.95 -12.16
N LEU A 343 -10.02 -12.78 -11.72
CA LEU A 343 -9.91 -13.14 -10.32
C LEU A 343 -9.27 -11.99 -9.52
N THR A 344 -9.66 -11.83 -8.26
CA THR A 344 -9.12 -10.80 -7.37
C THR A 344 -8.44 -11.42 -6.16
N THR A 345 -7.34 -10.79 -5.73
CA THR A 345 -6.53 -11.27 -4.61
C THR A 345 -6.43 -10.21 -3.51
N VAL A 346 -5.95 -10.61 -2.34
CA VAL A 346 -5.56 -9.72 -1.24
C VAL A 346 -4.07 -9.85 -1.03
N TYR A 347 -3.38 -8.72 -0.98
CA TYR A 347 -1.99 -8.70 -0.55
C TYR A 347 -1.95 -8.67 0.98
N SER A 348 -1.35 -9.68 1.59
CA SER A 348 -1.20 -9.79 3.03
C SER A 348 0.27 -9.87 3.40
N GLN A 349 0.70 -9.08 4.36
CA GLN A 349 2.09 -9.03 4.83
C GLN A 349 2.15 -8.93 6.36
N THR A 350 3.06 -9.68 6.97
CA THR A 350 3.41 -9.60 8.38
C THR A 350 4.83 -10.14 8.59
N PRO A 351 5.68 -9.51 9.44
CA PRO A 351 5.49 -8.20 10.05
C PRO A 351 5.56 -7.07 9.02
N ILE A 352 4.97 -5.93 9.34
CA ILE A 352 5.08 -4.69 8.55
C ILE A 352 6.01 -3.70 9.23
N THR A 353 6.56 -2.77 8.45
CA THR A 353 7.38 -1.68 8.98
C THR A 353 6.53 -0.55 9.56
N ALA A 354 7.12 0.30 10.37
CA ALA A 354 6.43 1.49 10.91
C ALA A 354 5.97 2.44 9.80
N GLY A 355 6.72 2.52 8.68
CA GLY A 355 6.32 3.30 7.51
C GLY A 355 5.07 2.73 6.84
N GLU A 356 5.00 1.43 6.62
CA GLU A 356 3.82 0.73 6.10
C GLU A 356 2.62 0.88 7.05
N TRP A 357 2.85 0.82 8.36
CA TRP A 357 1.82 1.05 9.36
C TRP A 357 1.24 2.46 9.27
N ILE A 358 2.09 3.49 9.20
CA ILE A 358 1.65 4.90 9.05
C ILE A 358 0.83 5.07 7.77
N LEU A 359 1.30 4.53 6.63
CA LEU A 359 0.60 4.61 5.35
C LEU A 359 -0.72 3.82 5.38
N GLY A 360 -0.74 2.67 6.06
CA GLY A 360 -1.96 1.88 6.27
C GLY A 360 -3.03 2.65 7.07
N GLN A 361 -2.62 3.45 8.06
CA GLN A 361 -3.56 4.32 8.81
C GLN A 361 -4.17 5.44 7.95
N LEU A 362 -3.44 5.88 6.92
CA LEU A 362 -3.89 6.95 6.02
C LEU A 362 -4.73 6.44 4.84
N SER A 363 -4.67 5.15 4.56
CA SER A 363 -5.35 4.54 3.42
C SER A 363 -6.69 3.91 3.85
N PRO A 364 -7.82 4.29 3.25
CA PRO A 364 -9.12 3.71 3.58
C PRO A 364 -9.30 2.27 3.07
N ILE A 365 -8.44 1.83 2.14
CA ILE A 365 -8.52 0.51 1.50
C ILE A 365 -7.49 -0.51 2.05
N VAL A 366 -6.56 -0.05 2.89
CA VAL A 366 -5.59 -0.90 3.59
C VAL A 366 -6.11 -1.19 4.98
N LYS A 367 -6.21 -2.45 5.34
CA LYS A 367 -6.65 -2.90 6.67
C LYS A 367 -5.45 -3.35 7.49
N LEU A 368 -5.21 -2.70 8.61
CA LEU A 368 -4.23 -3.16 9.58
C LEU A 368 -4.83 -4.28 10.43
N VAL A 369 -4.11 -5.38 10.54
CA VAL A 369 -4.58 -6.59 11.20
C VAL A 369 -3.53 -7.12 12.19
N PRO A 370 -3.94 -7.84 13.24
CA PRO A 370 -3.00 -8.57 14.07
C PRO A 370 -2.24 -9.62 13.26
N PRO A 371 -0.95 -9.89 13.56
CA PRO A 371 -0.15 -10.89 12.84
C PRO A 371 -0.80 -12.28 12.81
N GLU A 372 -1.48 -12.64 13.90
CA GLU A 372 -2.15 -13.92 14.09
C GLU A 372 -3.29 -14.16 13.09
N ARG A 373 -3.82 -13.09 12.51
CA ARG A 373 -4.83 -13.20 11.45
C ARG A 373 -4.23 -13.65 10.13
N ILE A 374 -2.96 -13.28 9.85
CA ILE A 374 -2.24 -13.65 8.63
C ILE A 374 -1.57 -15.01 8.82
N VAL A 375 -0.88 -15.18 9.94
CA VAL A 375 -0.26 -16.44 10.31
C VAL A 375 -0.80 -16.86 11.67
N PRO A 376 -1.72 -17.85 11.73
CA PRO A 376 -2.29 -18.33 12.98
C PRO A 376 -1.21 -18.83 13.96
N PRO A 377 -1.43 -18.70 15.28
CA PRO A 377 -0.54 -19.26 16.29
C PRO A 377 -0.31 -20.75 16.04
N GLU A 378 0.90 -21.21 16.33
CA GLU A 378 1.33 -22.62 16.18
C GLU A 378 1.36 -23.14 14.74
N THR A 379 1.09 -22.28 13.73
CA THR A 379 1.15 -22.64 12.33
C THR A 379 2.42 -22.05 11.70
N THR A 380 3.19 -22.85 11.02
CA THR A 380 4.34 -22.37 10.24
C THR A 380 3.89 -21.80 8.90
N VAL A 381 4.66 -20.87 8.34
CA VAL A 381 4.41 -20.32 7.00
C VAL A 381 4.32 -21.43 5.94
N GLN A 382 5.12 -22.49 6.11
CA GLN A 382 5.12 -23.63 5.18
C GLN A 382 3.84 -24.46 5.29
N GLU A 383 3.32 -24.69 6.49
CA GLU A 383 2.05 -25.39 6.70
C GLU A 383 0.87 -24.59 6.17
N LEU A 384 0.86 -23.29 6.42
CA LEU A 384 -0.15 -22.38 5.88
C LEU A 384 -0.12 -22.40 4.33
N ALA A 385 1.07 -22.34 3.74
CA ALA A 385 1.22 -22.44 2.29
C ALA A 385 0.69 -23.77 1.75
N ARG A 386 1.06 -24.92 2.37
CA ARG A 386 0.55 -26.24 1.98
C ARG A 386 -0.96 -26.36 2.08
N ARG A 387 -1.54 -25.76 3.13
CA ARG A 387 -3.01 -25.74 3.31
C ARG A 387 -3.66 -24.91 2.20
N ASN A 388 -3.13 -23.73 1.93
CA ASN A 388 -3.65 -22.86 0.88
C ASN A 388 -3.54 -23.49 -0.52
N TYR A 389 -2.46 -24.21 -0.82
CA TYR A 389 -2.33 -24.95 -2.08
C TYR A 389 -3.36 -26.06 -2.23
N ARG A 390 -3.62 -26.85 -1.17
CA ARG A 390 -4.66 -27.87 -1.20
C ARG A 390 -6.04 -27.26 -1.42
N MET A 391 -6.38 -26.20 -0.65
CA MET A 391 -7.66 -25.52 -0.81
C MET A 391 -7.83 -24.91 -2.22
N LEU A 392 -6.75 -24.49 -2.86
CA LEU A 392 -6.76 -24.01 -4.25
C LEU A 392 -7.02 -25.17 -5.22
N ASP A 393 -6.35 -26.30 -5.04
CA ASP A 393 -6.50 -27.51 -5.86
C ASP A 393 -7.94 -28.06 -5.81
N ASP A 394 -8.49 -28.18 -4.59
CA ASP A 394 -9.89 -28.57 -4.37
C ASP A 394 -10.86 -27.58 -5.05
N SER A 395 -10.57 -26.27 -4.96
CA SER A 395 -11.39 -25.23 -5.59
C SER A 395 -11.33 -25.28 -7.12
N GLN A 396 -10.18 -25.62 -7.69
CA GLN A 396 -10.01 -25.79 -9.14
C GLN A 396 -10.79 -27.00 -9.64
N THR A 397 -10.68 -28.12 -8.94
CA THR A 397 -11.42 -29.35 -9.25
C THR A 397 -12.93 -29.10 -9.21
N SER A 398 -13.43 -28.46 -8.16
CA SER A 398 -14.84 -28.10 -8.05
C SER A 398 -15.27 -27.14 -9.16
N ALA A 399 -14.44 -26.14 -9.49
CA ALA A 399 -14.75 -25.17 -10.53
C ALA A 399 -14.83 -25.81 -11.93
N ILE A 400 -13.92 -26.73 -12.24
CA ILE A 400 -13.95 -27.49 -13.50
C ILE A 400 -15.22 -28.35 -13.58
N ALA A 401 -15.53 -29.10 -12.51
CA ALA A 401 -16.69 -29.97 -12.48
C ALA A 401 -18.01 -29.19 -12.64
N VAL A 402 -18.16 -28.09 -11.91
CA VAL A 402 -19.36 -27.22 -11.99
C VAL A 402 -19.44 -26.53 -13.35
N GLY A 403 -18.32 -25.98 -13.86
CA GLY A 403 -18.27 -25.31 -15.14
C GLY A 403 -18.64 -26.21 -16.32
N LEU A 404 -18.15 -27.45 -16.30
CA LEU A 404 -18.50 -28.48 -17.29
C LEU A 404 -19.98 -28.87 -17.22
N ARG A 405 -20.51 -29.11 -16.01
CA ARG A 405 -21.95 -29.47 -15.86
C ARG A 405 -22.87 -28.33 -16.31
N LEU A 406 -22.53 -27.10 -15.99
CA LEU A 406 -23.29 -25.94 -16.47
C LEU A 406 -23.22 -25.78 -18.00
N ALA A 407 -22.15 -26.27 -18.62
CA ALA A 407 -22.00 -26.33 -20.08
C ALA A 407 -22.58 -27.62 -20.70
N ASP A 408 -23.46 -28.34 -19.98
CA ASP A 408 -24.15 -29.56 -20.40
C ASP A 408 -23.22 -30.76 -20.72
N PHE A 409 -22.03 -30.81 -20.12
CA PHE A 409 -21.16 -31.98 -20.17
C PHE A 409 -21.43 -32.93 -19.00
N ASP A 410 -21.40 -34.23 -19.26
CA ASP A 410 -21.53 -35.25 -18.23
C ASP A 410 -20.22 -35.35 -17.42
N VAL A 411 -20.33 -35.22 -16.10
CA VAL A 411 -19.20 -35.24 -15.15
C VAL A 411 -19.55 -36.15 -14.00
N ALA A 412 -18.85 -37.26 -13.87
CA ALA A 412 -18.97 -38.15 -12.73
C ALA A 412 -18.10 -37.63 -11.58
N ILE A 413 -18.70 -37.46 -10.41
CA ILE A 413 -18.02 -36.95 -9.21
C ILE A 413 -18.13 -38.01 -8.13
N GLN A 414 -16.99 -38.43 -7.58
CA GLN A 414 -16.90 -39.39 -6.49
C GLN A 414 -16.13 -38.74 -5.32
N GLY A 415 -16.74 -38.71 -4.16
CA GLY A 415 -16.06 -38.25 -2.95
C GLY A 415 -14.97 -39.22 -2.49
N LEU A 416 -13.86 -38.70 -1.99
CA LEU A 416 -12.72 -39.48 -1.56
C LEU A 416 -12.81 -39.90 -0.07
N GLY A 417 -13.89 -39.53 0.63
CA GLY A 417 -14.09 -39.86 2.03
C GLY A 417 -14.05 -38.68 2.98
N ALA A 418 -13.98 -38.98 4.29
CA ALA A 418 -13.89 -37.99 5.37
C ALA A 418 -12.48 -37.99 5.99
N ARG A 419 -11.77 -36.87 5.88
CA ARG A 419 -10.42 -36.69 6.44
C ARG A 419 -10.47 -36.30 7.92
N VAL A 420 -9.70 -36.98 8.75
CA VAL A 420 -9.53 -36.68 10.18
C VAL A 420 -8.59 -35.48 10.32
N LEU A 421 -9.09 -34.36 10.84
CA LEU A 421 -8.32 -33.17 11.17
C LEU A 421 -7.65 -33.29 12.54
N SER A 422 -8.41 -33.74 13.51
CA SER A 422 -7.93 -33.95 14.88
C SER A 422 -8.77 -35.00 15.58
N VAL A 423 -8.17 -35.64 16.59
CA VAL A 423 -8.84 -36.59 17.48
C VAL A 423 -8.98 -35.91 18.84
N LEU A 424 -10.19 -35.90 19.39
CA LEU A 424 -10.45 -35.28 20.68
C LEU A 424 -9.73 -36.05 21.81
N PRO A 425 -9.14 -35.37 22.80
CA PRO A 425 -8.59 -36.01 23.99
C PRO A 425 -9.66 -36.86 24.67
N GLU A 426 -9.25 -38.01 25.20
CA GLU A 426 -10.14 -38.97 25.91
C GLU A 426 -11.19 -39.65 25.02
N SER A 427 -11.15 -39.44 23.69
CA SER A 427 -12.01 -40.17 22.76
C SER A 427 -11.54 -41.64 22.64
N PRO A 428 -12.46 -42.60 22.47
CA PRO A 428 -12.10 -44.00 22.19
C PRO A 428 -11.23 -44.13 20.93
N ALA A 429 -11.33 -43.20 19.99
CA ALA A 429 -10.56 -43.21 18.76
C ALA A 429 -9.10 -42.70 18.93
N GLN A 430 -8.70 -42.17 20.11
CA GLN A 430 -7.41 -41.51 20.32
C GLN A 430 -6.19 -42.41 20.01
N ASN A 431 -6.30 -43.72 20.23
CA ASN A 431 -5.22 -44.67 19.93
C ASN A 431 -5.40 -45.41 18.60
N VAL A 432 -6.45 -45.11 17.85
CA VAL A 432 -6.85 -45.85 16.65
C VAL A 432 -6.73 -44.99 15.41
N LEU A 433 -7.20 -43.73 15.49
CA LEU A 433 -7.17 -42.76 14.42
C LEU A 433 -6.09 -41.70 14.62
N GLN A 434 -5.60 -41.15 13.54
CA GLN A 434 -4.57 -40.11 13.53
C GLN A 434 -4.99 -38.95 12.59
N PRO A 435 -4.57 -37.71 12.87
CA PRO A 435 -4.74 -36.64 11.92
C PRO A 435 -4.14 -36.99 10.55
N GLY A 436 -4.92 -36.78 9.49
CA GLY A 436 -4.57 -37.15 8.12
C GLY A 436 -5.12 -38.47 7.63
N ASP A 437 -5.69 -39.32 8.50
CA ASP A 437 -6.44 -40.51 8.04
C ASP A 437 -7.66 -40.09 7.23
N VAL A 438 -7.99 -40.83 6.17
CA VAL A 438 -9.20 -40.62 5.39
C VAL A 438 -10.14 -41.80 5.60
N ILE A 439 -11.31 -41.55 6.14
CA ILE A 439 -12.35 -42.56 6.37
C ILE A 439 -13.11 -42.74 5.08
N ILE A 440 -13.00 -43.92 4.45
CA ILE A 440 -13.62 -44.28 3.15
C ILE A 440 -14.75 -45.30 3.34
N GLY A 441 -14.95 -45.83 4.52
CA GLY A 441 -16.04 -46.74 4.80
C GLY A 441 -16.37 -46.84 6.30
N LEU A 442 -17.64 -47.09 6.62
CA LEU A 442 -18.15 -47.39 7.93
C LEU A 442 -18.98 -48.66 7.84
N ASP A 443 -18.52 -49.67 8.58
CA ASP A 443 -19.05 -51.04 8.49
C ASP A 443 -18.98 -51.58 7.06
N ASN A 444 -20.10 -51.67 6.34
CA ASN A 444 -20.14 -52.13 4.96
C ASN A 444 -20.58 -51.04 3.95
N GLU A 445 -20.74 -49.82 4.43
CA GLU A 445 -21.19 -48.69 3.62
C GLU A 445 -20.02 -47.79 3.23
N THR A 446 -19.98 -47.34 2.02
CA THR A 446 -18.98 -46.43 1.52
C THR A 446 -19.21 -45.02 2.07
N ILE A 447 -18.16 -44.36 2.44
CA ILE A 447 -18.15 -42.94 2.85
C ILE A 447 -17.48 -42.12 1.77
N GLU A 448 -18.23 -41.26 1.12
CA GLU A 448 -17.72 -40.34 0.10
C GLU A 448 -17.43 -38.95 0.67
N THR A 449 -18.18 -38.51 1.70
CA THR A 449 -18.06 -37.19 2.31
C THR A 449 -18.08 -37.23 3.83
N ALA A 450 -17.66 -36.14 4.47
CA ALA A 450 -17.81 -35.96 5.92
C ALA A 450 -19.30 -35.93 6.33
N ALA A 451 -20.18 -35.46 5.47
CA ALA A 451 -21.61 -35.46 5.66
C ALA A 451 -22.17 -36.89 5.68
N ASP A 452 -21.72 -37.78 4.79
CA ASP A 452 -22.12 -39.17 4.75
C ASP A 452 -21.74 -39.88 6.07
N LEU A 453 -20.48 -39.69 6.48
CA LEU A 453 -20.03 -40.27 7.77
C LEU A 453 -20.89 -39.77 8.93
N THR A 454 -21.17 -38.48 8.98
CA THR A 454 -22.00 -37.89 10.02
C THR A 454 -23.44 -38.44 9.99
N SER A 455 -24.00 -38.60 8.80
CA SER A 455 -25.35 -39.14 8.60
C SER A 455 -25.44 -40.59 9.01
N GLN A 456 -24.48 -41.42 8.63
CA GLN A 456 -24.46 -42.84 9.00
C GLN A 456 -24.22 -43.04 10.49
N LEU A 457 -23.39 -42.22 11.14
CA LEU A 457 -23.19 -42.26 12.58
C LEU A 457 -24.46 -41.95 13.38
N LYS A 458 -25.38 -41.13 12.85
CA LYS A 458 -26.67 -40.85 13.52
C LYS A 458 -27.57 -42.08 13.65
N THR A 459 -27.37 -43.09 12.81
CA THR A 459 -28.13 -44.32 12.82
C THR A 459 -27.56 -45.37 13.78
N GLN A 460 -26.33 -45.16 14.25
CA GLN A 460 -25.64 -46.09 15.15
C GLN A 460 -26.03 -45.90 16.60
N ALA A 461 -26.03 -47.01 17.37
CA ALA A 461 -26.28 -46.96 18.80
C ALA A 461 -25.04 -46.37 19.53
N PRO A 462 -25.24 -45.54 20.57
CA PRO A 462 -24.14 -45.06 21.41
C PRO A 462 -23.34 -46.23 21.99
N GLN A 463 -22.01 -46.07 22.09
CA GLN A 463 -21.07 -47.10 22.55
C GLN A 463 -20.98 -48.37 21.67
N ALA A 464 -21.69 -48.45 20.56
CA ALA A 464 -21.48 -49.52 19.59
C ALA A 464 -20.03 -49.51 19.08
N ALA A 465 -19.48 -50.68 18.81
CA ALA A 465 -18.21 -50.80 18.12
C ALA A 465 -18.49 -50.73 16.60
N VAL A 466 -17.85 -49.79 15.93
CA VAL A 466 -17.93 -49.63 14.47
C VAL A 466 -16.60 -49.99 13.82
N ARG A 467 -16.67 -50.59 12.64
CA ARG A 467 -15.51 -50.85 11.80
C ARG A 467 -15.36 -49.71 10.79
N LEU A 468 -14.24 -49.02 10.88
CA LEU A 468 -13.89 -47.99 9.91
C LEU A 468 -12.89 -48.56 8.93
N GLN A 469 -13.13 -48.35 7.66
CA GLN A 469 -12.14 -48.51 6.60
C GLN A 469 -11.48 -47.15 6.35
N ILE A 470 -10.19 -47.08 6.61
CA ILE A 470 -9.43 -45.81 6.47
C ILE A 470 -8.31 -45.99 5.46
N GLU A 471 -7.97 -44.89 4.78
CA GLU A 471 -6.73 -44.77 4.06
C GLU A 471 -5.69 -44.02 4.94
N ARG A 472 -4.56 -44.67 5.19
CA ARG A 472 -3.42 -44.11 5.96
C ARG A 472 -2.16 -44.27 5.16
N ASN A 473 -1.53 -43.14 4.78
CA ASN A 473 -0.31 -43.11 3.95
C ASN A 473 -0.44 -43.90 2.63
N GLY A 474 -1.60 -43.77 1.95
CA GLY A 474 -1.90 -44.45 0.69
C GLY A 474 -2.19 -45.95 0.81
N ARG A 475 -2.52 -46.45 2.02
CA ARG A 475 -2.86 -47.86 2.26
C ARG A 475 -4.20 -47.94 2.98
N ALA A 476 -5.08 -48.80 2.46
CA ALA A 476 -6.33 -49.11 3.17
C ALA A 476 -6.05 -49.96 4.41
N VAL A 477 -6.64 -49.56 5.52
CA VAL A 477 -6.51 -50.20 6.83
C VAL A 477 -7.88 -50.27 7.50
N ASP A 478 -8.25 -51.43 8.03
CA ASP A 478 -9.45 -51.58 8.82
C ASP A 478 -9.13 -51.34 10.29
N VAL A 479 -9.90 -50.48 10.92
CA VAL A 479 -9.78 -50.18 12.35
C VAL A 479 -11.15 -50.28 13.03
N ASN A 480 -11.15 -50.74 14.25
CA ASN A 480 -12.38 -50.81 15.07
C ASN A 480 -12.28 -49.81 16.20
N THR A 481 -13.33 -49.04 16.41
CA THR A 481 -13.41 -48.08 17.50
C THR A 481 -14.81 -48.10 18.10
N PRO A 482 -14.95 -48.09 19.43
CA PRO A 482 -16.24 -47.84 20.06
C PRO A 482 -16.63 -46.37 19.89
N LEU A 483 -17.91 -46.11 19.75
CA LEU A 483 -18.46 -44.76 19.75
C LEU A 483 -18.47 -44.16 21.14
N MET A 484 -18.39 -42.85 21.25
CA MET A 484 -18.43 -42.15 22.53
C MET A 484 -19.75 -42.40 23.24
N PRO A 485 -19.72 -42.51 24.60
CA PRO A 485 -20.95 -42.50 25.39
C PRO A 485 -21.66 -41.14 25.20
N THR A 486 -22.98 -41.17 25.08
CA THR A 486 -23.81 -39.96 25.02
C THR A 486 -24.44 -39.70 26.38
N ALA A 487 -24.49 -38.44 26.81
CA ALA A 487 -25.13 -38.07 28.09
C ALA A 487 -26.65 -38.12 27.99
N GLU A 488 -27.22 -38.00 26.80
CA GLU A 488 -28.66 -38.01 26.52
C GLU A 488 -28.98 -39.03 25.43
N PRO A 489 -30.08 -39.81 25.56
CA PRO A 489 -30.43 -40.86 24.59
C PRO A 489 -30.69 -40.35 23.16
N GLU A 490 -31.01 -39.07 22.99
CA GLU A 490 -31.32 -38.45 21.72
C GLU A 490 -30.09 -37.84 20.99
N GLN A 491 -28.93 -37.83 21.65
CA GLN A 491 -27.72 -37.31 21.02
C GLN A 491 -27.17 -38.34 20.03
N PRO A 492 -26.77 -37.88 18.79
CA PRO A 492 -26.19 -38.79 17.82
C PRO A 492 -24.86 -39.37 18.30
N ALA A 493 -24.62 -40.63 17.96
CA ALA A 493 -23.38 -41.31 18.23
C ALA A 493 -22.19 -40.57 17.59
N ARG A 494 -21.05 -40.52 18.28
CA ARG A 494 -19.86 -39.77 17.85
C ARG A 494 -18.61 -40.62 18.01
N ILE A 495 -17.68 -40.48 17.09
CA ILE A 495 -16.34 -41.09 17.17
C ILE A 495 -15.40 -40.24 18.05
N GLY A 496 -15.64 -38.93 18.16
CA GLY A 496 -14.76 -38.01 18.87
C GLY A 496 -13.59 -37.51 18.00
N ILE A 497 -13.88 -37.17 16.77
CA ILE A 497 -12.94 -36.62 15.79
C ILE A 497 -13.52 -35.36 15.16
N MET A 498 -12.64 -34.48 14.71
CA MET A 498 -12.98 -33.41 13.78
C MET A 498 -12.64 -33.87 12.34
N ILE A 499 -13.54 -33.67 11.41
CA ILE A 499 -13.43 -34.14 10.04
C ILE A 499 -13.70 -33.02 9.04
N GLU A 500 -13.16 -33.19 7.85
CA GLU A 500 -13.47 -32.43 6.64
C GLU A 500 -13.63 -33.41 5.47
N ASP A 501 -14.15 -32.98 4.33
CA ASP A 501 -14.14 -33.78 3.12
C ASP A 501 -12.68 -34.04 2.67
N ALA A 502 -12.36 -35.26 2.29
CA ALA A 502 -11.01 -35.63 1.89
C ALA A 502 -10.64 -35.11 0.48
N GLY A 503 -11.63 -34.59 -0.24
CA GLY A 503 -11.56 -34.16 -1.62
C GLY A 503 -12.49 -35.00 -2.51
N PHE A 504 -12.38 -34.79 -3.80
CA PHE A 504 -13.23 -35.44 -4.81
C PHE A 504 -12.36 -35.93 -5.95
N ASP A 505 -12.68 -37.09 -6.48
CA ASP A 505 -12.21 -37.54 -7.78
C ASP A 505 -13.27 -37.17 -8.82
N VAL A 506 -12.83 -36.59 -9.94
CA VAL A 506 -13.71 -36.08 -10.97
C VAL A 506 -13.32 -36.71 -12.28
N GLU A 507 -14.20 -37.56 -12.84
CA GLU A 507 -14.00 -38.12 -14.16
C GLU A 507 -14.46 -37.11 -15.21
N LEU A 508 -13.49 -36.52 -15.92
CA LEU A 508 -13.72 -35.48 -16.91
C LEU A 508 -13.94 -36.09 -18.30
N PRO A 509 -14.89 -35.58 -19.12
CA PRO A 509 -15.12 -36.07 -20.50
C PRO A 509 -13.94 -35.77 -21.44
N PHE A 510 -13.10 -34.81 -21.08
CA PHE A 510 -11.84 -34.43 -21.71
C PHE A 510 -10.97 -33.66 -20.74
N PRO A 511 -9.64 -33.59 -20.96
CA PRO A 511 -8.76 -32.90 -20.04
C PRO A 511 -9.06 -31.39 -19.99
N VAL A 512 -9.24 -30.86 -18.79
CA VAL A 512 -9.35 -29.44 -18.48
C VAL A 512 -8.39 -29.17 -17.32
N GLU A 513 -7.52 -28.20 -17.46
CA GLU A 513 -6.54 -27.84 -16.44
C GLU A 513 -6.62 -26.35 -16.12
N ILE A 514 -6.42 -26.01 -14.85
CA ILE A 514 -6.28 -24.63 -14.39
C ILE A 514 -4.86 -24.48 -13.85
N VAL A 515 -4.04 -23.70 -14.57
CA VAL A 515 -2.64 -23.44 -14.22
C VAL A 515 -2.49 -22.03 -13.70
N PRO A 516 -2.55 -21.80 -12.38
CA PRO A 516 -2.44 -20.47 -11.82
C PRO A 516 -1.01 -19.95 -11.93
N GLN A 517 -0.77 -18.96 -12.77
CA GLN A 517 0.54 -18.34 -12.93
C GLN A 517 0.94 -17.59 -11.66
N LYS A 518 1.85 -18.14 -10.83
CA LYS A 518 2.48 -17.48 -9.66
C LYS A 518 1.52 -16.87 -8.62
N ILE A 519 0.23 -17.14 -8.73
CA ILE A 519 -0.77 -16.63 -7.78
C ILE A 519 -0.93 -17.70 -6.70
N VAL A 520 -0.38 -17.47 -5.54
CA VAL A 520 -0.63 -18.30 -4.35
C VAL A 520 -1.85 -17.74 -3.67
N GLY A 521 -2.99 -18.40 -3.81
CA GLY A 521 -4.24 -17.98 -3.19
C GLY A 521 -4.99 -19.17 -2.61
N GLY A 522 -5.92 -18.91 -1.70
CA GLY A 522 -6.87 -19.89 -1.21
C GLY A 522 -8.01 -20.14 -2.23
N PRO A 523 -9.12 -20.77 -1.83
CA PRO A 523 -10.20 -21.25 -2.71
C PRO A 523 -11.09 -20.14 -3.28
N SER A 524 -10.81 -18.88 -3.01
CA SER A 524 -11.70 -17.73 -3.27
C SER A 524 -11.84 -17.32 -4.75
N ALA A 525 -11.15 -18.00 -5.67
CA ALA A 525 -11.26 -17.79 -7.11
C ALA A 525 -12.21 -18.79 -7.79
N GLY A 526 -12.80 -19.72 -7.06
CA GLY A 526 -13.62 -20.81 -7.58
C GLY A 526 -14.73 -20.36 -8.52
N LEU A 527 -15.52 -19.35 -8.13
CA LEU A 527 -16.56 -18.77 -8.98
C LEU A 527 -15.99 -18.30 -10.33
N MET A 528 -14.87 -17.57 -10.30
CA MET A 528 -14.30 -16.98 -11.52
C MET A 528 -13.69 -18.06 -12.43
N PHE A 529 -13.13 -19.13 -11.86
CA PHE A 529 -12.71 -20.31 -12.61
C PHE A 529 -13.90 -21.01 -13.27
N THR A 530 -15.00 -21.24 -12.51
CA THR A 530 -16.23 -21.86 -13.01
C THR A 530 -16.80 -21.10 -14.21
N LEU A 531 -16.97 -19.79 -14.07
CA LEU A 531 -17.49 -18.93 -15.14
C LEU A 531 -16.56 -18.92 -16.37
N THR A 532 -15.25 -18.98 -16.14
CA THR A 532 -14.29 -19.04 -17.25
C THR A 532 -14.35 -20.38 -17.98
N VAL A 533 -14.39 -21.51 -17.25
CA VAL A 533 -14.54 -22.85 -17.85
C VAL A 533 -15.83 -22.90 -18.68
N TYR A 534 -16.94 -22.47 -18.10
CA TYR A 534 -18.22 -22.37 -18.80
C TYR A 534 -18.12 -21.56 -20.10
N ASN A 535 -17.58 -20.34 -20.00
CA ASN A 535 -17.51 -19.39 -21.11
C ASN A 535 -16.61 -19.86 -22.25
N LEU A 536 -15.55 -20.60 -21.93
CA LEU A 536 -14.66 -21.21 -22.94
C LEU A 536 -15.26 -22.39 -23.65
N LEU A 537 -16.30 -23.03 -23.12
CA LEU A 537 -16.93 -24.23 -23.66
C LEU A 537 -18.27 -23.99 -24.35
N THR A 538 -18.85 -22.80 -24.17
CA THR A 538 -20.16 -22.43 -24.75
C THR A 538 -19.99 -21.41 -25.87
N LEU A 539 -20.90 -21.43 -26.84
CA LEU A 539 -20.90 -20.47 -27.96
C LEU A 539 -21.24 -19.04 -27.53
N GLU A 540 -21.75 -18.89 -26.32
CA GLU A 540 -22.15 -17.62 -25.74
C GLU A 540 -20.96 -16.98 -25.02
N ASP A 541 -20.58 -15.75 -25.40
CA ASP A 541 -19.61 -14.98 -24.63
C ASP A 541 -20.33 -14.21 -23.51
N LEU A 542 -20.32 -14.76 -22.29
CA LEU A 542 -20.91 -14.13 -21.10
C LEU A 542 -20.32 -12.78 -20.77
N THR A 543 -19.07 -12.50 -21.18
CA THR A 543 -18.43 -11.23 -20.89
C THR A 543 -19.01 -10.09 -21.73
N GLY A 544 -19.51 -10.38 -22.93
CA GLY A 544 -20.00 -9.37 -23.88
C GLY A 544 -18.97 -8.25 -24.12
N GLY A 545 -17.67 -8.58 -24.16
CA GLY A 545 -16.56 -7.64 -24.34
C GLY A 545 -16.18 -6.84 -23.08
N ARG A 546 -16.64 -7.24 -21.88
CA ARG A 546 -16.36 -6.55 -20.60
C ARG A 546 -15.26 -7.23 -19.80
N ALA A 547 -14.69 -6.47 -18.88
CA ALA A 547 -13.88 -7.00 -17.79
C ALA A 547 -14.77 -7.24 -16.56
N ILE A 548 -15.07 -8.49 -16.25
CA ILE A 548 -15.91 -8.90 -15.13
C ILE A 548 -15.01 -9.42 -14.02
N ALA A 549 -14.88 -8.67 -12.94
CA ALA A 549 -14.17 -9.13 -11.76
C ALA A 549 -15.10 -9.83 -10.79
N GLY A 550 -14.53 -10.63 -9.90
CA GLY A 550 -15.32 -11.28 -8.87
C GLY A 550 -14.49 -12.12 -7.93
N THR A 551 -15.19 -12.75 -7.00
CA THR A 551 -14.64 -13.65 -5.99
C THR A 551 -15.72 -14.60 -5.48
N GLY A 552 -15.34 -15.67 -4.85
CA GLY A 552 -16.23 -16.65 -4.24
C GLY A 552 -15.60 -18.02 -4.25
N THR A 553 -15.77 -18.78 -3.19
CA THR A 553 -15.55 -20.23 -3.24
C THR A 553 -16.67 -20.86 -4.08
N ILE A 554 -16.44 -22.03 -4.60
CA ILE A 554 -17.47 -22.78 -5.34
C ILE A 554 -17.59 -24.18 -4.77
N ASN A 555 -18.81 -24.57 -4.43
CA ASN A 555 -19.14 -25.92 -4.01
C ASN A 555 -19.58 -26.74 -5.24
N LEU A 556 -19.52 -28.06 -5.14
CA LEU A 556 -19.91 -28.97 -6.23
C LEU A 556 -21.37 -28.86 -6.66
N ASP A 557 -22.25 -28.34 -5.80
CA ASP A 557 -23.66 -28.05 -6.12
C ASP A 557 -23.86 -26.72 -6.86
N GLY A 558 -22.77 -25.95 -7.09
CA GLY A 558 -22.80 -24.66 -7.76
C GLY A 558 -23.05 -23.48 -6.81
N THR A 559 -23.17 -23.71 -5.48
CA THR A 559 -23.31 -22.61 -4.52
C THR A 559 -22.01 -21.84 -4.34
N VAL A 560 -22.13 -20.52 -4.16
CA VAL A 560 -21.01 -19.60 -4.00
C VAL A 560 -20.84 -19.25 -2.52
N GLY A 561 -19.70 -19.61 -1.94
CA GLY A 561 -19.45 -19.38 -0.52
C GLY A 561 -18.61 -18.13 -0.25
N PRO A 562 -18.60 -17.66 1.02
CA PRO A 562 -17.95 -16.43 1.46
C PRO A 562 -16.42 -16.51 1.42
N ILE A 563 -15.81 -15.32 1.40
CA ILE A 563 -14.34 -15.18 1.33
C ILE A 563 -13.84 -14.08 2.29
N GLY A 564 -12.53 -14.04 2.51
CA GLY A 564 -11.89 -12.97 3.24
C GLY A 564 -11.43 -11.81 2.36
N GLY A 565 -11.43 -10.59 2.92
CA GLY A 565 -10.85 -9.42 2.28
C GLY A 565 -11.61 -8.90 1.07
N VAL A 566 -12.95 -8.99 1.07
CA VAL A 566 -13.77 -8.54 -0.06
C VAL A 566 -13.57 -7.06 -0.36
N GLN A 567 -13.40 -6.22 0.65
CA GLN A 567 -13.17 -4.78 0.50
C GLN A 567 -11.91 -4.49 -0.33
N GLN A 568 -10.81 -5.21 -0.03
CA GLN A 568 -9.56 -5.11 -0.78
C GLN A 568 -9.70 -5.64 -2.21
N LYS A 569 -10.50 -6.69 -2.40
CA LYS A 569 -10.75 -7.29 -3.70
C LYS A 569 -11.56 -6.38 -4.61
N VAL A 570 -12.60 -5.72 -4.10
CA VAL A 570 -13.37 -4.70 -4.83
C VAL A 570 -12.47 -3.55 -5.26
N ALA A 571 -11.65 -3.03 -4.34
CA ALA A 571 -10.70 -1.97 -4.68
C ALA A 571 -9.69 -2.41 -5.76
N GLY A 572 -9.20 -3.66 -5.68
CA GLY A 572 -8.32 -4.24 -6.71
C GLY A 572 -9.01 -4.36 -8.08
N ALA A 573 -10.30 -4.72 -8.10
CA ALA A 573 -11.10 -4.77 -9.32
C ALA A 573 -11.30 -3.38 -9.94
N GLU A 574 -11.59 -2.36 -9.13
CA GLU A 574 -11.70 -0.98 -9.60
C GLU A 574 -10.38 -0.45 -10.18
N PHE A 575 -9.25 -0.78 -9.54
CA PHE A 575 -7.92 -0.40 -10.04
C PHE A 575 -7.61 -1.07 -11.40
N ALA A 576 -8.10 -2.28 -11.61
CA ALA A 576 -7.96 -2.97 -12.90
C ALA A 576 -8.96 -2.47 -13.97
N GLY A 577 -9.88 -1.59 -13.61
CA GLY A 577 -10.89 -1.05 -14.53
C GLY A 577 -11.98 -2.06 -14.89
N ALA A 578 -12.33 -2.96 -13.97
CA ALA A 578 -13.43 -3.89 -14.17
C ALA A 578 -14.77 -3.16 -14.25
N ASP A 579 -15.66 -3.67 -15.10
CA ASP A 579 -16.99 -3.11 -15.32
C ASP A 579 -17.96 -3.53 -14.19
N TYR A 580 -17.88 -4.79 -13.73
CA TYR A 580 -18.72 -5.37 -12.67
C TYR A 580 -17.88 -6.19 -11.69
N PHE A 581 -18.39 -6.34 -10.46
CA PHE A 581 -17.82 -7.19 -9.44
C PHE A 581 -18.84 -8.19 -8.90
N LEU A 582 -18.62 -9.47 -9.10
CA LEU A 582 -19.46 -10.54 -8.57
C LEU A 582 -19.03 -10.87 -7.14
N SER A 583 -19.95 -10.75 -6.19
CA SER A 583 -19.71 -10.96 -4.76
C SER A 583 -20.61 -12.06 -4.21
N PRO A 584 -20.08 -12.98 -3.37
CA PRO A 584 -20.94 -13.88 -2.61
C PRO A 584 -21.95 -13.10 -1.75
N SER A 585 -23.13 -13.65 -1.54
CA SER A 585 -24.21 -13.01 -0.76
C SER A 585 -23.76 -12.58 0.64
N GLU A 586 -23.00 -13.43 1.35
CA GLU A 586 -22.50 -13.12 2.69
C GLU A 586 -21.46 -11.96 2.71
N ASN A 587 -20.84 -11.65 1.57
CA ASN A 587 -19.87 -10.57 1.43
C ASN A 587 -20.45 -9.31 0.74
N PHE A 588 -21.69 -9.34 0.28
CA PHE A 588 -22.25 -8.31 -0.59
C PHE A 588 -22.29 -6.93 0.08
N GLU A 589 -22.78 -6.83 1.31
CA GLU A 589 -22.85 -5.56 2.04
C GLU A 589 -21.46 -4.92 2.22
N ASP A 590 -20.46 -5.72 2.62
CA ASP A 590 -19.08 -5.28 2.79
C ASP A 590 -18.43 -4.85 1.45
N ALA A 591 -18.75 -5.55 0.37
CA ALA A 591 -18.28 -5.23 -0.98
C ALA A 591 -18.91 -3.91 -1.47
N GLN A 592 -20.22 -3.75 -1.31
CA GLN A 592 -20.96 -2.56 -1.73
C GLN A 592 -20.51 -1.31 -0.95
N ALA A 593 -20.19 -1.46 0.34
CA ALA A 593 -19.77 -0.35 1.21
C ALA A 593 -18.48 0.37 0.72
N VAL A 594 -17.62 -0.31 -0.05
CA VAL A 594 -16.35 0.25 -0.54
C VAL A 594 -16.33 0.52 -2.03
N ALA A 595 -17.30 0.00 -2.77
CA ALA A 595 -17.43 0.22 -4.20
C ALA A 595 -17.74 1.70 -4.49
N ARG A 596 -16.98 2.32 -5.41
CA ARG A 596 -17.13 3.72 -5.80
C ARG A 596 -17.61 3.89 -7.23
N ARG A 597 -17.17 3.02 -8.13
CA ARG A 597 -17.38 3.10 -9.57
C ARG A 597 -17.84 1.79 -10.17
N ILE A 598 -17.43 0.68 -9.55
CA ILE A 598 -17.78 -0.65 -9.97
C ILE A 598 -19.15 -1.00 -9.39
N GLU A 599 -20.00 -1.59 -10.19
CA GLU A 599 -21.27 -2.13 -9.73
C GLU A 599 -21.03 -3.51 -9.14
N VAL A 600 -21.42 -3.69 -7.88
CA VAL A 600 -21.32 -4.96 -7.16
C VAL A 600 -22.61 -5.75 -7.34
N ILE A 601 -22.46 -6.99 -7.77
CA ILE A 601 -23.58 -7.90 -8.02
C ILE A 601 -23.53 -9.02 -6.99
N GLU A 602 -24.61 -9.19 -6.28
CA GLU A 602 -24.80 -10.32 -5.36
C GLU A 602 -25.05 -11.60 -6.12
N VAL A 603 -24.36 -12.67 -5.74
CA VAL A 603 -24.55 -14.01 -6.34
C VAL A 603 -24.47 -15.09 -5.27
N ALA A 604 -25.51 -15.91 -5.16
CA ALA A 604 -25.54 -17.08 -4.29
C ALA A 604 -25.11 -18.36 -5.02
N THR A 605 -25.23 -18.41 -6.34
CA THR A 605 -24.87 -19.56 -7.18
C THR A 605 -24.16 -19.13 -8.46
N ALA A 606 -23.42 -20.06 -9.07
CA ALA A 606 -22.83 -19.84 -10.39
C ALA A 606 -23.90 -19.64 -11.48
N GLU A 607 -25.06 -20.27 -11.34
CA GLU A 607 -26.18 -20.11 -12.26
C GLU A 607 -26.75 -18.69 -12.21
N GLU A 608 -26.93 -18.12 -11.01
CA GLU A 608 -27.36 -16.71 -10.85
C GLU A 608 -26.35 -15.75 -11.49
N ALA A 609 -25.06 -15.99 -11.33
CA ALA A 609 -24.02 -15.21 -12.00
C ALA A 609 -24.16 -15.29 -13.54
N ILE A 610 -24.37 -16.47 -14.10
CA ILE A 610 -24.60 -16.67 -15.55
C ILE A 610 -25.87 -15.93 -16.00
N LEU A 611 -26.97 -16.06 -15.27
CA LEU A 611 -28.24 -15.38 -15.60
C LEU A 611 -28.09 -13.85 -15.60
N PHE A 612 -27.40 -13.31 -14.61
CA PHE A 612 -27.09 -11.88 -14.58
C PHE A 612 -26.26 -11.46 -15.81
N LEU A 613 -25.17 -12.17 -16.10
CA LEU A 613 -24.28 -11.82 -17.22
C LEU A 613 -25.01 -11.89 -18.58
N ARG A 614 -25.91 -12.85 -18.76
CA ARG A 614 -26.78 -12.95 -19.94
C ARG A 614 -27.75 -11.76 -20.10
N SER A 615 -28.14 -11.15 -18.98
CA SER A 615 -29.05 -9.98 -19.01
C SER A 615 -28.36 -8.70 -19.48
N LEU A 616 -27.02 -8.66 -19.51
CA LEU A 616 -26.27 -7.49 -19.89
C LEU A 616 -26.31 -7.25 -21.41
N PRO A 617 -26.59 -6.02 -21.87
CA PRO A 617 -26.50 -5.72 -23.30
C PRO A 617 -25.04 -5.81 -23.76
N PRO A 618 -24.74 -6.13 -25.02
CA PRO A 618 -23.37 -6.12 -25.53
C PRO A 618 -22.67 -4.78 -25.28
N LYS A 619 -21.39 -4.82 -24.91
CA LYS A 619 -20.58 -3.60 -24.73
C LYS A 619 -20.37 -2.97 -26.11
N LYS A 620 -20.79 -1.70 -26.28
CA LYS A 620 -20.64 -0.97 -27.54
C LYS A 620 -19.21 -0.53 -27.78
#